data_0c1e557452a4ce12a98b0e80cea3a907
#
_entry.id   0c1e557452a4ce12a98b0e80cea3a907
#
_cell.length_a   1.000
_cell.length_b   1.000
_cell.length_c   1.000
_cell.angle_alpha   90.00
_cell.angle_beta   90.00
_cell.angle_gamma   90.00
#
_symmetry.space_group_name_H-M   'P 1'
#
loop_
_entity.id
_entity.type
_entity.pdbx_description
1 polymer ?
#
loop_
_entity_poly.entity_id
_entity_poly.type
_entity_poly.pdbx_seq_one_letter_code
_entity_poly.pdbx_strand_id
1 'polypeptide(L)'
;VKEALNSGKSASEFNQEKILSLQGVKIAFISWAEYCSRSDNIARELGGSSHMVYCRSLGSNIFTVWLKYIIQFFKTQHVLLTIRPQVVFVMTPPVFAVLSVYFYSFFKKISYIIDAHSAAFLLPRWKYLQWLQRFLCRRAITTIVTNEHLAVHIESGGGQATIIRDVPVIYDITEQFSTGDKFSIAVVCSFNYDEPIEEIFEAARQLPDVQFYMTGNPKDMAPALSSVVPENVMLTGFLSNSAYMSLLTKADAVMTLTTRDHTMLRGAYEAVYQGTPIIISNWQLLRNAFHQGAIHTDNSKAEIVSAVREMQIHHDLYKANVLKLREKKYEEWEKQKERLFVLILSKH
;
A
#
# COMPACT_ATOMS: atom_id res chain seq x y z
N VAL A 1 21.76 16.89 -11.67
CA VAL A 1 22.80 17.66 -10.98
C VAL A 1 23.72 18.37 -11.99
N LYS A 2 24.24 17.69 -13.05
CA LYS A 2 25.07 18.35 -14.09
C LYS A 2 24.31 19.43 -14.89
N GLU A 3 23.01 19.25 -15.15
CA GLU A 3 22.17 20.21 -15.88
C GLU A 3 21.78 21.43 -15.00
N ALA A 4 21.58 21.24 -13.70
CA ALA A 4 21.34 22.33 -12.76
C ALA A 4 22.58 23.24 -12.61
N LEU A 5 23.78 22.66 -12.59
CA LEU A 5 25.03 23.40 -12.54
C LEU A 5 25.27 24.26 -13.79
N ASN A 6 24.76 23.85 -14.96
CA ASN A 6 24.88 24.62 -16.20
C ASN A 6 23.81 25.73 -16.32
N SER A 7 22.74 25.70 -15.56
CA SER A 7 21.64 26.69 -15.62
C SER A 7 21.74 27.82 -14.58
N GLY A 8 22.71 27.75 -13.67
CA GLY A 8 22.88 28.73 -12.59
C GLY A 8 21.75 28.75 -11.54
N LYS A 9 20.84 27.77 -11.57
CA LYS A 9 19.70 27.63 -10.66
C LYS A 9 20.02 26.66 -9.53
N SER A 10 19.44 26.88 -8.35
CA SER A 10 19.51 25.90 -7.28
C SER A 10 18.81 24.59 -7.69
N ALA A 11 19.26 23.46 -7.13
CA ALA A 11 18.63 22.17 -7.43
C ALA A 11 17.13 22.15 -7.10
N SER A 12 16.68 22.95 -6.12
CA SER A 12 15.27 23.10 -5.77
C SER A 12 14.47 23.89 -6.81
N GLU A 13 15.01 24.98 -7.35
CA GLU A 13 14.38 25.79 -8.39
C GLU A 13 14.29 25.02 -9.72
N PHE A 14 15.35 24.29 -10.08
CA PHE A 14 15.37 23.44 -11.27
C PHE A 14 14.33 22.29 -11.17
N ASN A 15 14.15 21.71 -9.98
CA ASN A 15 13.14 20.69 -9.74
C ASN A 15 11.71 21.28 -9.73
N GLN A 16 11.49 22.46 -9.16
CA GLN A 16 10.19 23.13 -9.21
C GLN A 16 9.75 23.48 -10.63
N GLU A 17 10.63 23.99 -11.49
CA GLU A 17 10.31 24.22 -12.90
C GLU A 17 10.00 22.93 -13.66
N LYS A 18 10.72 21.84 -13.38
CA LYS A 18 10.44 20.53 -13.96
C LYS A 18 9.09 19.96 -13.46
N ILE A 19 8.73 20.14 -12.19
CA ILE A 19 7.42 19.76 -11.65
C ILE A 19 6.31 20.59 -12.31
N LEU A 20 6.52 21.89 -12.53
CA LEU A 20 5.60 22.73 -13.26
C LEU A 20 5.43 22.31 -14.74
N SER A 21 6.47 21.75 -15.36
CA SER A 21 6.39 21.23 -16.74
C SER A 21 5.53 19.96 -16.87
N LEU A 22 5.28 19.24 -15.76
CA LEU A 22 4.37 18.08 -15.74
C LEU A 22 2.89 18.46 -15.59
N GLN A 23 2.55 19.72 -15.31
CA GLN A 23 1.14 20.16 -15.25
C GLN A 23 0.37 19.97 -16.56
N GLY A 24 1.04 19.51 -17.64
CA GLY A 24 0.43 19.11 -18.91
C GLY A 24 0.51 17.64 -19.28
N VAL A 25 1.25 16.80 -18.49
CA VAL A 25 1.42 15.38 -18.80
C VAL A 25 0.21 14.58 -18.36
N LYS A 26 -0.46 13.95 -19.31
CA LYS A 26 -1.64 13.13 -19.03
C LYS A 26 -1.23 11.75 -18.52
N ILE A 27 -1.43 11.49 -17.23
CA ILE A 27 -1.07 10.25 -16.54
C ILE A 27 -2.33 9.43 -16.30
N ALA A 28 -2.29 8.14 -16.63
CA ALA A 28 -3.31 7.16 -16.28
C ALA A 28 -2.73 6.02 -15.46
N PHE A 29 -3.45 5.57 -14.45
CA PHE A 29 -3.12 4.42 -13.63
C PHE A 29 -4.12 3.28 -13.90
N ILE A 30 -3.63 2.10 -14.31
CA ILE A 30 -4.46 0.93 -14.63
C ILE A 30 -4.27 -0.15 -13.57
N SER A 31 -5.37 -0.59 -12.96
CA SER A 31 -5.38 -1.67 -11.98
C SER A 31 -6.42 -2.72 -12.33
N TRP A 32 -6.00 -4.00 -12.43
CA TRP A 32 -6.93 -5.12 -12.61
C TRP A 32 -7.41 -5.65 -11.27
N ALA A 33 -7.96 -4.75 -10.48
CA ALA A 33 -8.55 -5.00 -9.18
C ALA A 33 -9.92 -4.36 -9.09
N GLU A 34 -10.75 -4.83 -8.19
CA GLU A 34 -12.04 -4.19 -7.90
C GLU A 34 -11.84 -2.83 -7.25
N TYR A 35 -10.85 -2.76 -6.37
CA TYR A 35 -10.39 -1.54 -5.72
C TYR A 35 -8.89 -1.65 -5.40
N CYS A 36 -8.16 -0.57 -5.58
CA CYS A 36 -6.77 -0.44 -5.18
C CYS A 36 -6.47 1.00 -4.74
N SER A 37 -6.57 1.24 -3.45
CA SER A 37 -6.34 2.56 -2.87
C SER A 37 -4.92 3.09 -3.10
N ARG A 38 -3.89 2.21 -3.20
CA ARG A 38 -2.54 2.62 -3.55
C ARG A 38 -2.50 3.26 -4.95
N SER A 39 -3.14 2.62 -5.93
CA SER A 39 -3.24 3.14 -7.29
C SER A 39 -3.96 4.49 -7.35
N ASP A 40 -5.07 4.63 -6.59
CA ASP A 40 -5.83 5.88 -6.52
C ASP A 40 -5.01 7.00 -5.89
N ASN A 41 -4.29 6.70 -4.80
CA ASN A 41 -3.49 7.70 -4.10
C ASN A 41 -2.28 8.14 -4.94
N ILE A 42 -1.53 7.20 -5.57
CA ILE A 42 -0.44 7.58 -6.47
C ILE A 42 -0.96 8.41 -7.64
N ALA A 43 -2.07 8.01 -8.26
CA ALA A 43 -2.65 8.75 -9.37
C ALA A 43 -3.01 10.18 -8.95
N ARG A 44 -3.68 10.36 -7.80
CA ARG A 44 -4.05 11.67 -7.27
C ARG A 44 -2.83 12.55 -6.98
N GLU A 45 -1.82 12.00 -6.30
CA GLU A 45 -0.59 12.71 -5.95
C GLU A 45 0.24 13.15 -7.16
N LEU A 46 0.09 12.44 -8.28
CA LEU A 46 0.76 12.76 -9.54
C LEU A 46 -0.13 13.57 -10.51
N GLY A 47 -1.34 13.98 -10.09
CA GLY A 47 -2.28 14.72 -10.93
C GLY A 47 -2.87 13.90 -12.09
N GLY A 48 -2.86 12.57 -11.96
CA GLY A 48 -3.39 11.62 -12.95
C GLY A 48 -4.77 11.06 -12.60
N SER A 49 -5.23 10.10 -13.39
CA SER A 49 -6.49 9.39 -13.17
C SER A 49 -6.27 7.89 -12.94
N SER A 50 -6.99 7.30 -11.97
CA SER A 50 -6.96 5.86 -11.69
C SER A 50 -8.17 5.16 -12.29
N HIS A 51 -7.94 3.97 -12.87
CA HIS A 51 -8.95 3.18 -13.56
C HIS A 51 -8.89 1.73 -13.11
N MET A 52 -9.94 1.30 -12.39
CA MET A 52 -10.12 -0.07 -11.94
C MET A 52 -10.78 -0.90 -13.04
N VAL A 53 -9.98 -1.72 -13.73
CA VAL A 53 -10.46 -2.60 -14.80
C VAL A 53 -10.70 -3.98 -14.20
N TYR A 54 -11.91 -4.22 -13.71
CA TYR A 54 -12.30 -5.46 -13.07
C TYR A 54 -13.56 -6.08 -13.68
N CYS A 55 -13.64 -7.40 -13.64
CA CYS A 55 -14.79 -8.16 -14.11
C CYS A 55 -15.29 -9.07 -12.98
N ARG A 56 -16.36 -8.65 -12.27
CA ARG A 56 -16.94 -9.39 -11.13
C ARG A 56 -17.60 -10.70 -11.54
N SER A 57 -18.20 -10.76 -12.73
CA SER A 57 -19.06 -11.87 -13.18
C SER A 57 -18.30 -13.16 -13.48
N LEU A 58 -16.98 -13.09 -13.64
CA LEU A 58 -16.14 -14.23 -14.03
C LEU A 58 -15.18 -14.62 -12.89
N GLY A 59 -15.61 -14.97 -11.74
CA GLY A 59 -14.87 -15.45 -10.57
C GLY A 59 -13.34 -15.68 -10.68
N SER A 60 -12.77 -16.42 -9.77
CA SER A 60 -11.35 -16.80 -9.76
C SER A 60 -11.11 -18.26 -10.22
N ASN A 61 -12.12 -18.91 -10.81
CA ASN A 61 -12.04 -20.28 -11.30
C ASN A 61 -11.02 -20.36 -12.45
N ILE A 62 -10.21 -21.42 -12.47
CA ILE A 62 -9.15 -21.63 -13.44
C ILE A 62 -9.67 -21.65 -14.91
N PHE A 63 -10.89 -22.10 -15.13
CA PHE A 63 -11.50 -22.14 -16.47
C PHE A 63 -12.03 -20.78 -16.93
N THR A 64 -12.46 -19.91 -16.03
CA THR A 64 -13.02 -18.60 -16.34
C THR A 64 -12.00 -17.46 -16.28
N VAL A 65 -10.86 -17.67 -15.61
CA VAL A 65 -9.83 -16.66 -15.42
C VAL A 65 -9.23 -16.17 -16.73
N TRP A 66 -9.05 -17.05 -17.72
CA TRP A 66 -8.52 -16.67 -19.03
C TRP A 66 -9.47 -15.76 -19.80
N LEU A 67 -10.78 -16.10 -19.77
CA LEU A 67 -11.80 -15.25 -20.39
C LEU A 67 -11.87 -13.89 -19.69
N LYS A 68 -11.76 -13.89 -18.36
CA LYS A 68 -11.67 -12.66 -17.55
C LYS A 68 -10.49 -11.79 -18.01
N TYR A 69 -9.30 -12.37 -18.20
CA TYR A 69 -8.12 -11.62 -18.63
C TYR A 69 -8.25 -11.09 -20.06
N ILE A 70 -8.87 -11.83 -20.96
CA ILE A 70 -9.17 -11.36 -22.32
C ILE A 70 -10.12 -10.16 -22.28
N ILE A 71 -11.21 -10.23 -21.53
CA ILE A 71 -12.14 -9.12 -21.38
C ILE A 71 -11.47 -7.90 -20.75
N GLN A 72 -10.67 -8.10 -19.70
CA GLN A 72 -9.93 -7.02 -19.04
C GLN A 72 -8.88 -6.40 -19.98
N PHE A 73 -8.25 -7.20 -20.85
CA PHE A 73 -7.35 -6.69 -21.90
C PHE A 73 -8.08 -5.71 -22.81
N PHE A 74 -9.21 -6.09 -23.40
CA PHE A 74 -9.96 -5.20 -24.31
C PHE A 74 -10.54 -3.98 -23.59
N LYS A 75 -11.02 -4.14 -22.36
CA LYS A 75 -11.44 -2.99 -21.52
C LYS A 75 -10.28 -2.02 -21.27
N THR A 76 -9.08 -2.55 -20.98
CA THR A 76 -7.87 -1.72 -20.80
C THR A 76 -7.54 -0.96 -22.09
N GLN A 77 -7.58 -1.63 -23.27
CA GLN A 77 -7.36 -0.94 -24.55
C GLN A 77 -8.40 0.16 -24.77
N HIS A 78 -9.67 -0.10 -24.50
CA HIS A 78 -10.72 0.90 -24.64
C HIS A 78 -10.49 2.12 -23.73
N VAL A 79 -10.18 1.91 -22.46
CA VAL A 79 -9.87 2.96 -21.49
C VAL A 79 -8.68 3.81 -21.99
N LEU A 80 -7.58 3.17 -22.39
CA LEU A 80 -6.38 3.86 -22.84
C LEU A 80 -6.59 4.62 -24.15
N LEU A 81 -7.37 4.07 -25.10
CA LEU A 81 -7.71 4.75 -26.35
C LEU A 81 -8.62 5.97 -26.11
N THR A 82 -9.48 5.93 -25.11
CA THR A 82 -10.36 7.05 -24.73
C THR A 82 -9.56 8.16 -24.04
N ILE A 83 -8.73 7.79 -23.06
CA ILE A 83 -7.98 8.74 -22.25
C ILE A 83 -6.83 9.36 -23.05
N ARG A 84 -6.14 8.55 -23.87
CA ARG A 84 -4.91 8.89 -24.60
C ARG A 84 -3.83 9.46 -23.66
N PRO A 85 -3.39 8.70 -22.66
CA PRO A 85 -2.36 9.15 -21.72
C PRO A 85 -0.99 9.22 -22.41
N GLN A 86 -0.10 10.02 -21.85
CA GLN A 86 1.30 10.10 -22.27
C GLN A 86 2.16 9.14 -21.46
N VAL A 87 1.78 8.88 -20.20
CA VAL A 87 2.42 7.89 -19.33
C VAL A 87 1.34 7.02 -18.68
N VAL A 88 1.58 5.70 -18.67
CA VAL A 88 0.67 4.75 -18.02
C VAL A 88 1.38 4.06 -16.86
N PHE A 89 0.79 4.15 -15.68
CA PHE A 89 1.13 3.29 -14.55
C PHE A 89 0.26 2.05 -14.59
N VAL A 90 0.80 0.92 -14.23
CA VAL A 90 0.06 -0.35 -14.20
C VAL A 90 0.44 -1.20 -13.01
N MET A 91 -0.57 -1.63 -12.25
CA MET A 91 -0.40 -2.52 -11.11
C MET A 91 -0.16 -3.97 -11.53
N THR A 92 0.71 -4.66 -10.82
CA THR A 92 0.90 -6.12 -10.90
C THR A 92 0.94 -6.74 -9.49
N PRO A 93 0.37 -7.93 -9.23
CA PRO A 93 -0.24 -8.87 -10.16
C PRO A 93 -1.68 -8.51 -10.58
N PRO A 94 -2.21 -9.03 -11.68
CA PRO A 94 -1.62 -10.04 -12.56
C PRO A 94 -0.68 -9.43 -13.62
N VAL A 95 0.33 -10.18 -14.05
CA VAL A 95 1.29 -9.75 -15.10
C VAL A 95 0.61 -9.44 -16.44
N PHE A 96 -0.55 -10.00 -16.70
CA PHE A 96 -1.36 -9.75 -17.89
C PHE A 96 -1.90 -8.31 -17.96
N ALA A 97 -2.06 -7.64 -16.84
CA ALA A 97 -2.36 -6.20 -16.82
C ALA A 97 -1.21 -5.40 -17.42
N VAL A 98 0.02 -5.72 -17.01
CA VAL A 98 1.24 -5.11 -17.56
C VAL A 98 1.39 -5.41 -19.05
N LEU A 99 1.16 -6.66 -19.45
CA LEU A 99 1.19 -7.05 -20.87
C LEU A 99 0.19 -6.26 -21.70
N SER A 100 -1.02 -6.02 -21.19
CA SER A 100 -2.05 -5.21 -21.84
C SER A 100 -1.59 -3.76 -22.06
N VAL A 101 -0.98 -3.15 -21.05
CA VAL A 101 -0.43 -1.79 -21.14
C VAL A 101 0.79 -1.75 -22.05
N TYR A 102 1.68 -2.76 -21.98
CA TYR A 102 2.82 -2.88 -22.89
C TYR A 102 2.38 -2.92 -24.36
N PHE A 103 1.32 -3.70 -24.67
CA PHE A 103 0.76 -3.77 -26.02
C PHE A 103 0.33 -2.38 -26.52
N TYR A 104 -0.44 -1.65 -25.71
CA TYR A 104 -0.85 -0.27 -26.04
C TYR A 104 0.37 0.65 -26.21
N SER A 105 1.32 0.62 -25.28
CA SER A 105 2.50 1.48 -25.29
C SER A 105 3.39 1.22 -26.52
N PHE A 106 3.52 -0.02 -26.95
CA PHE A 106 4.28 -0.39 -28.15
C PHE A 106 3.69 0.27 -29.41
N PHE A 107 2.37 0.19 -29.60
CA PHE A 107 1.71 0.76 -30.78
C PHE A 107 1.59 2.30 -30.74
N LYS A 108 1.44 2.86 -29.54
CA LYS A 108 1.29 4.32 -29.37
C LYS A 108 2.62 5.03 -29.09
N LYS A 109 3.72 4.29 -28.95
CA LYS A 109 5.07 4.79 -28.63
C LYS A 109 5.09 5.66 -27.37
N ILE A 110 4.35 5.25 -26.35
CA ILE A 110 4.33 5.88 -25.05
C ILE A 110 5.10 5.08 -24.01
N SER A 111 5.44 5.70 -22.90
CA SER A 111 6.15 5.04 -21.81
C SER A 111 5.19 4.49 -20.75
N TYR A 112 5.62 3.46 -20.00
CA TYR A 112 4.86 2.93 -18.87
C TYR A 112 5.75 2.65 -17.66
N ILE A 113 5.13 2.64 -16.51
CA ILE A 113 5.70 2.36 -15.19
C ILE A 113 4.90 1.23 -14.55
N ILE A 114 5.60 0.27 -13.94
CA ILE A 114 4.97 -0.85 -13.25
C ILE A 114 4.91 -0.53 -11.75
N ASP A 115 3.74 -0.63 -11.11
CA ASP A 115 3.61 -0.65 -9.66
C ASP A 115 3.48 -2.11 -9.20
N ALA A 116 4.57 -2.66 -8.69
CA ALA A 116 4.67 -4.08 -8.38
C ALA A 116 4.43 -4.35 -6.89
N HIS A 117 3.32 -5.00 -6.60
CA HIS A 117 3.07 -5.54 -5.26
C HIS A 117 3.94 -6.78 -5.01
N SER A 118 4.38 -7.00 -3.77
CA SER A 118 5.22 -8.15 -3.38
C SER A 118 4.65 -9.51 -3.83
N ALA A 119 3.33 -9.63 -3.86
CA ALA A 119 2.63 -10.81 -4.36
C ALA A 119 2.97 -11.21 -5.81
N ALA A 120 3.41 -10.26 -6.65
CA ALA A 120 3.81 -10.56 -8.03
C ALA A 120 5.06 -11.44 -8.10
N PHE A 121 5.93 -11.37 -7.09
CA PHE A 121 7.21 -12.10 -7.03
C PHE A 121 7.19 -13.24 -6.02
N LEU A 122 6.48 -13.09 -4.90
CA LEU A 122 6.54 -14.02 -3.78
C LEU A 122 5.48 -15.13 -3.85
N LEU A 123 4.39 -14.95 -4.59
CA LEU A 123 3.34 -15.97 -4.66
C LEU A 123 3.67 -17.08 -5.68
N PRO A 124 3.60 -18.37 -5.30
CA PRO A 124 3.93 -19.51 -6.15
C PRO A 124 3.17 -19.54 -7.48
N ARG A 125 1.92 -19.07 -7.49
CA ARG A 125 1.08 -19.03 -8.71
C ARG A 125 1.67 -18.21 -9.87
N TRP A 126 2.56 -17.25 -9.58
CA TRP A 126 3.22 -16.43 -10.58
C TRP A 126 4.61 -16.93 -10.99
N LYS A 127 5.11 -18.00 -10.37
CA LYS A 127 6.46 -18.54 -10.59
C LYS A 127 6.75 -18.80 -12.07
N TYR A 128 5.81 -19.41 -12.78
CA TYR A 128 5.98 -19.75 -14.20
C TYR A 128 5.91 -18.56 -15.16
N LEU A 129 5.47 -17.40 -14.68
CA LEU A 129 5.36 -16.17 -15.48
C LEU A 129 6.46 -15.13 -15.13
N GLN A 130 7.46 -15.50 -14.32
CA GLN A 130 8.54 -14.59 -13.94
C GLN A 130 9.39 -14.15 -15.16
N TRP A 131 9.54 -15.01 -16.19
CA TRP A 131 10.22 -14.63 -17.42
C TRP A 131 9.48 -13.47 -18.14
N LEU A 132 8.16 -13.51 -18.20
CA LEU A 132 7.33 -12.44 -18.76
C LEU A 132 7.40 -11.17 -17.90
N GLN A 133 7.33 -11.32 -16.57
CA GLN A 133 7.49 -10.21 -15.65
C GLN A 133 8.83 -9.50 -15.87
N ARG A 134 9.94 -10.25 -15.95
CA ARG A 134 11.29 -9.70 -16.23
C ARG A 134 11.36 -8.99 -17.59
N PHE A 135 10.79 -9.60 -18.63
CA PHE A 135 10.72 -8.99 -19.96
C PHE A 135 10.02 -7.64 -19.93
N LEU A 136 8.89 -7.52 -19.23
CA LEU A 136 8.10 -6.30 -19.11
C LEU A 136 8.81 -5.26 -18.23
N CYS A 137 9.44 -5.66 -17.11
CA CYS A 137 10.21 -4.76 -16.24
C CYS A 137 11.40 -4.12 -16.98
N ARG A 138 12.07 -4.83 -17.88
CA ARG A 138 13.17 -4.28 -18.70
C ARG A 138 12.74 -3.16 -19.65
N ARG A 139 11.46 -3.09 -20.00
CA ARG A 139 10.89 -2.14 -20.97
C ARG A 139 10.14 -0.99 -20.32
N ALA A 140 9.84 -1.11 -19.06
CA ALA A 140 9.25 -0.03 -18.28
C ALA A 140 10.27 1.09 -18.02
N ILE A 141 9.82 2.32 -17.83
CA ILE A 141 10.67 3.40 -17.32
C ILE A 141 11.33 2.95 -16.02
N THR A 142 10.49 2.44 -15.09
CA THR A 142 10.90 1.85 -13.82
C THR A 142 9.81 0.91 -13.31
N THR A 143 10.19 0.02 -12.40
CA THR A 143 9.25 -0.79 -11.61
C THR A 143 9.27 -0.28 -10.17
N ILE A 144 8.14 0.22 -9.71
CA ILE A 144 7.95 0.65 -8.33
C ILE A 144 7.80 -0.61 -7.47
N VAL A 145 8.57 -0.68 -6.40
CA VAL A 145 8.58 -1.76 -5.40
C VAL A 145 8.60 -1.18 -3.98
N THR A 146 8.24 -1.98 -2.98
CA THR A 146 8.08 -1.51 -1.61
C THR A 146 9.34 -1.62 -0.74
N ASN A 147 10.35 -2.37 -1.17
CA ASN A 147 11.57 -2.63 -0.39
C ASN A 147 12.79 -2.96 -1.26
N GLU A 148 13.95 -2.95 -0.63
CA GLU A 148 15.26 -3.18 -1.26
C GLU A 148 15.38 -4.60 -1.81
N HIS A 149 14.84 -5.61 -1.13
CA HIS A 149 14.88 -7.00 -1.61
C HIS A 149 14.22 -7.15 -2.97
N LEU A 150 13.05 -6.54 -3.15
CA LEU A 150 12.36 -6.53 -4.44
C LEU A 150 13.07 -5.66 -5.47
N ALA A 151 13.71 -4.55 -5.08
CA ALA A 151 14.50 -3.73 -5.99
C ALA A 151 15.67 -4.53 -6.58
N VAL A 152 16.44 -5.21 -5.74
CA VAL A 152 17.54 -6.10 -6.18
C VAL A 152 17.03 -7.19 -7.13
N HIS A 153 15.84 -7.76 -6.85
CA HIS A 153 15.23 -8.77 -7.74
C HIS A 153 14.93 -8.20 -9.14
N ILE A 154 14.40 -6.97 -9.23
CA ILE A 154 14.13 -6.30 -10.52
C ILE A 154 15.43 -5.98 -11.26
N GLU A 155 16.41 -5.40 -10.56
CA GLU A 155 17.68 -4.95 -11.11
C GLU A 155 18.55 -6.13 -11.59
N SER A 156 18.58 -7.23 -10.84
CA SER A 156 19.22 -8.47 -11.27
C SER A 156 18.58 -9.07 -12.53
N GLY A 157 17.28 -8.78 -12.74
CA GLY A 157 16.55 -9.09 -13.96
C GLY A 157 16.84 -8.14 -15.13
N GLY A 158 17.64 -7.08 -14.94
CA GLY A 158 17.95 -6.05 -15.95
C GLY A 158 16.87 -4.96 -16.10
N GLY A 159 15.91 -4.87 -15.18
CA GLY A 159 14.96 -3.76 -15.07
C GLY A 159 15.51 -2.63 -14.21
N GLN A 160 14.85 -1.47 -14.22
CA GLN A 160 15.10 -0.38 -13.29
C GLN A 160 14.08 -0.44 -12.16
N ALA A 161 14.51 -0.28 -10.91
CA ALA A 161 13.64 -0.24 -9.75
C ALA A 161 13.59 1.15 -9.11
N THR A 162 12.42 1.50 -8.58
CA THR A 162 12.22 2.67 -7.72
C THR A 162 11.52 2.22 -6.45
N ILE A 163 12.12 2.48 -5.29
CA ILE A 163 11.51 2.11 -4.02
C ILE A 163 10.54 3.20 -3.59
N ILE A 164 9.24 2.85 -3.56
CA ILE A 164 8.18 3.65 -2.97
C ILE A 164 7.45 2.77 -1.97
N ARG A 165 7.74 2.97 -0.68
CA ARG A 165 7.22 2.12 0.39
C ARG A 165 5.73 2.32 0.56
N ASP A 166 5.30 3.57 0.63
CA ASP A 166 3.89 3.94 0.65
C ASP A 166 3.67 5.38 0.15
N VAL A 167 2.41 5.77 0.03
CA VAL A 167 1.95 7.06 -0.44
C VAL A 167 1.02 7.63 0.64
N PRO A 168 1.11 8.93 0.96
CA PRO A 168 0.23 9.55 1.92
C PRO A 168 -1.24 9.28 1.60
N VAL A 169 -1.98 8.85 2.60
CA VAL A 169 -3.41 8.56 2.50
C VAL A 169 -4.17 9.60 3.27
N ILE A 170 -4.80 10.51 2.55
CA ILE A 170 -5.65 11.55 3.12
C ILE A 170 -7.06 11.34 2.57
N TYR A 171 -8.01 11.10 3.47
CA TYR A 171 -9.43 11.05 3.14
C TYR A 171 -10.16 12.09 3.99
N ASP A 172 -11.16 12.72 3.39
CA ASP A 172 -12.07 13.58 4.14
C ASP A 172 -12.89 12.73 5.10
N ILE A 173 -12.83 13.06 6.39
CA ILE A 173 -13.58 12.37 7.44
C ILE A 173 -14.98 12.98 7.50
N THR A 174 -15.91 12.46 6.73
CA THR A 174 -17.32 12.85 6.72
C THR A 174 -18.18 11.98 7.63
N GLU A 175 -17.75 10.75 7.92
CA GLU A 175 -18.40 9.81 8.83
C GLU A 175 -17.57 9.69 10.11
N GLN A 176 -18.23 9.78 11.27
CA GLN A 176 -17.58 9.67 12.56
C GLN A 176 -17.75 8.25 13.10
N PHE A 177 -16.62 7.57 13.35
CA PHE A 177 -16.62 6.33 14.12
C PHE A 177 -16.66 6.66 15.62
N SER A 178 -17.50 5.97 16.39
CA SER A 178 -17.56 6.16 17.85
C SER A 178 -16.71 5.10 18.54
N THR A 179 -15.64 5.51 19.17
CA THR A 179 -14.90 4.71 20.15
C THR A 179 -15.52 4.96 21.54
N GLY A 180 -15.62 3.91 22.37
CA GLY A 180 -16.07 4.07 23.75
C GLY A 180 -15.03 4.79 24.63
N ASP A 181 -15.27 4.80 25.96
CA ASP A 181 -14.40 5.48 26.94
C ASP A 181 -13.16 4.64 27.34
N LYS A 182 -13.12 3.36 26.98
CA LYS A 182 -11.96 2.51 27.25
C LYS A 182 -10.81 2.84 26.31
N PHE A 183 -9.58 2.56 26.76
CA PHE A 183 -8.43 2.57 25.86
C PHE A 183 -8.72 1.69 24.64
N SER A 184 -8.55 2.24 23.47
CA SER A 184 -9.06 1.68 22.22
C SER A 184 -7.95 1.34 21.24
N ILE A 185 -8.00 0.14 20.69
CA ILE A 185 -7.07 -0.33 19.68
C ILE A 185 -7.82 -0.68 18.40
N ALA A 186 -7.47 0.00 17.29
CA ALA A 186 -7.93 -0.38 15.97
C ALA A 186 -7.02 -1.49 15.42
N VAL A 187 -7.53 -2.71 15.29
CA VAL A 187 -6.80 -3.84 14.69
C VAL A 187 -7.09 -3.85 13.19
N VAL A 188 -6.07 -3.49 12.40
CA VAL A 188 -6.18 -3.51 10.94
C VAL A 188 -5.80 -4.88 10.42
N CYS A 189 -6.77 -5.65 9.99
CA CYS A 189 -6.61 -7.00 9.47
C CYS A 189 -7.60 -7.29 8.34
N SER A 190 -7.39 -8.40 7.64
CA SER A 190 -8.23 -8.92 6.56
C SER A 190 -8.59 -10.39 6.78
N PHE A 191 -8.26 -10.94 7.95
CA PHE A 191 -8.37 -12.36 8.33
C PHE A 191 -7.60 -13.29 7.39
N ASN A 192 -6.44 -12.82 6.88
CA ASN A 192 -5.54 -13.62 6.10
C ASN A 192 -4.76 -14.61 7.00
N TYR A 193 -4.28 -15.69 6.39
CA TYR A 193 -3.56 -16.77 7.09
C TYR A 193 -2.23 -16.34 7.75
N ASP A 194 -1.69 -15.19 7.40
CA ASP A 194 -0.47 -14.62 7.95
C ASP A 194 -0.73 -13.59 9.07
N GLU A 195 -1.97 -13.40 9.46
CA GLU A 195 -2.35 -12.53 10.58
C GLU A 195 -2.59 -13.36 11.85
N PRO A 196 -1.95 -13.04 12.99
CA PRO A 196 -2.02 -13.83 14.24
C PRO A 196 -3.30 -13.54 15.03
N ILE A 197 -4.46 -13.87 14.43
CA ILE A 197 -5.79 -13.51 14.98
C ILE A 197 -6.05 -14.23 16.31
N GLU A 198 -5.62 -15.50 16.44
CA GLU A 198 -5.79 -16.28 17.65
C GLU A 198 -5.02 -15.67 18.82
N GLU A 199 -3.77 -15.29 18.61
CA GLU A 199 -2.91 -14.64 19.60
C GLU A 199 -3.47 -13.27 20.02
N ILE A 200 -4.05 -12.51 19.08
CA ILE A 200 -4.73 -11.24 19.37
C ILE A 200 -5.96 -11.48 20.25
N PHE A 201 -6.79 -12.50 19.96
CA PHE A 201 -7.94 -12.84 20.79
C PHE A 201 -7.55 -13.29 22.19
N GLU A 202 -6.50 -14.11 22.30
CA GLU A 202 -5.99 -14.54 23.60
C GLU A 202 -5.39 -13.40 24.42
N ALA A 203 -4.75 -12.44 23.76
CA ALA A 203 -4.27 -11.22 24.41
C ALA A 203 -5.44 -10.32 24.85
N ALA A 204 -6.45 -10.14 24.00
CA ALA A 204 -7.63 -9.35 24.32
C ALA A 204 -8.36 -9.84 25.56
N ARG A 205 -8.48 -11.16 25.77
CA ARG A 205 -9.06 -11.75 27.01
C ARG A 205 -8.33 -11.36 28.28
N GLN A 206 -7.02 -11.07 28.20
CA GLN A 206 -6.19 -10.65 29.33
C GLN A 206 -6.23 -9.12 29.54
N LEU A 207 -6.93 -8.38 28.67
CA LEU A 207 -6.99 -6.93 28.64
C LEU A 207 -8.46 -6.43 28.69
N PRO A 208 -9.26 -6.78 29.73
CA PRO A 208 -10.70 -6.47 29.76
C PRO A 208 -11.01 -4.97 29.83
N ASP A 209 -10.03 -4.16 30.20
CA ASP A 209 -10.06 -2.69 30.25
C ASP A 209 -9.74 -2.02 28.90
N VAL A 210 -9.36 -2.80 27.88
CA VAL A 210 -9.06 -2.33 26.52
C VAL A 210 -10.16 -2.75 25.56
N GLN A 211 -10.57 -1.86 24.66
CA GLN A 211 -11.52 -2.17 23.58
C GLN A 211 -10.78 -2.36 22.27
N PHE A 212 -10.99 -3.47 21.60
CA PHE A 212 -10.44 -3.77 20.29
C PHE A 212 -11.49 -3.61 19.20
N TYR A 213 -11.19 -2.83 18.16
CA TYR A 213 -12.01 -2.65 16.96
C TYR A 213 -11.32 -3.33 15.79
N MET A 214 -11.82 -4.48 15.37
CA MET A 214 -11.18 -5.33 14.39
C MET A 214 -11.80 -5.14 13.02
N THR A 215 -11.01 -4.65 12.06
CA THR A 215 -11.48 -4.39 10.69
C THR A 215 -11.46 -5.67 9.84
N GLY A 216 -11.90 -5.57 8.59
CA GLY A 216 -11.97 -6.71 7.68
C GLY A 216 -13.33 -7.37 7.65
N ASN A 217 -13.52 -8.29 6.70
CA ASN A 217 -14.80 -8.98 6.55
C ASN A 217 -14.86 -10.22 7.47
N PRO A 218 -15.75 -10.26 8.46
CA PRO A 218 -15.86 -11.42 9.37
C PRO A 218 -16.11 -12.75 8.66
N LYS A 219 -16.63 -12.75 7.43
CA LYS A 219 -16.86 -13.97 6.63
C LYS A 219 -15.55 -14.62 6.16
N ASP A 220 -14.46 -13.86 6.15
CA ASP A 220 -13.14 -14.36 5.74
C ASP A 220 -12.37 -14.96 6.94
N MET A 221 -12.88 -14.76 8.16
CA MET A 221 -12.32 -15.35 9.38
C MET A 221 -12.60 -16.86 9.45
N ALA A 222 -11.64 -17.63 9.95
CA ALA A 222 -11.79 -19.06 10.15
C ALA A 222 -13.00 -19.36 11.06
N PRO A 223 -13.88 -20.34 10.72
CA PRO A 223 -15.09 -20.63 11.50
C PRO A 223 -14.80 -20.91 12.99
N ALA A 224 -13.68 -21.56 13.30
CA ALA A 224 -13.28 -21.84 14.67
C ALA A 224 -13.06 -20.56 15.49
N LEU A 225 -12.51 -19.51 14.89
CA LEU A 225 -12.27 -18.23 15.55
C LEU A 225 -13.55 -17.41 15.70
N SER A 226 -14.51 -17.54 14.77
CA SER A 226 -15.79 -16.83 14.82
C SER A 226 -16.61 -17.17 16.06
N SER A 227 -16.46 -18.39 16.60
CA SER A 227 -17.20 -18.87 17.79
C SER A 227 -16.58 -18.42 19.12
N VAL A 228 -15.38 -17.86 19.10
CA VAL A 228 -14.57 -17.55 20.31
C VAL A 228 -14.11 -16.10 20.39
N VAL A 229 -14.81 -15.19 19.71
CA VAL A 229 -14.52 -13.75 19.74
C VAL A 229 -14.65 -13.22 21.18
N PRO A 230 -13.63 -12.56 21.74
CA PRO A 230 -13.70 -11.99 23.07
C PRO A 230 -14.74 -10.86 23.19
N GLU A 231 -15.32 -10.66 24.38
CA GLU A 231 -16.36 -9.64 24.63
C GLU A 231 -15.86 -8.21 24.36
N ASN A 232 -14.58 -7.94 24.57
CA ASN A 232 -13.94 -6.66 24.32
C ASN A 232 -13.37 -6.52 22.90
N VAL A 233 -13.76 -7.39 21.98
CA VAL A 233 -13.42 -7.32 20.56
C VAL A 233 -14.70 -7.06 19.76
N MET A 234 -14.73 -5.92 19.07
CA MET A 234 -15.80 -5.58 18.12
C MET A 234 -15.32 -5.82 16.70
N LEU A 235 -15.98 -6.69 15.96
CA LEU A 235 -15.76 -6.89 14.53
C LEU A 235 -16.52 -5.80 13.77
N THR A 236 -15.80 -4.84 13.19
CA THR A 236 -16.41 -3.69 12.50
C THR A 236 -16.94 -4.02 11.13
N GLY A 237 -16.48 -5.12 10.53
CA GLY A 237 -16.70 -5.38 9.11
C GLY A 237 -15.94 -4.42 8.21
N PHE A 238 -16.31 -4.40 6.94
CA PHE A 238 -15.82 -3.38 6.01
C PHE A 238 -16.44 -2.03 6.33
N LEU A 239 -15.59 -1.08 6.68
CA LEU A 239 -15.95 0.32 6.87
C LEU A 239 -15.82 1.09 5.55
N SER A 240 -16.59 2.17 5.37
CA SER A 240 -16.28 3.17 4.35
C SER A 240 -14.89 3.77 4.58
N ASN A 241 -14.25 4.31 3.55
CA ASN A 241 -12.94 4.94 3.70
C ASN A 241 -12.97 6.04 4.79
N SER A 242 -14.06 6.81 4.85
CA SER A 242 -14.24 7.87 5.84
C SER A 242 -14.36 7.33 7.27
N ALA A 243 -15.23 6.33 7.51
CA ALA A 243 -15.40 5.69 8.81
C ALA A 243 -14.12 4.98 9.26
N TYR A 244 -13.41 4.32 8.33
CA TYR A 244 -12.12 3.68 8.60
C TYR A 244 -11.06 4.69 9.05
N MET A 245 -10.91 5.81 8.33
CA MET A 245 -9.97 6.86 8.73
C MET A 245 -10.37 7.51 10.05
N SER A 246 -11.67 7.68 10.31
CA SER A 246 -12.17 8.15 11.60
C SER A 246 -11.80 7.19 12.73
N LEU A 247 -11.94 5.87 12.53
CA LEU A 247 -11.50 4.86 13.49
C LEU A 247 -9.99 4.97 13.77
N LEU A 248 -9.15 5.01 12.72
CA LEU A 248 -7.70 5.11 12.90
C LEU A 248 -7.29 6.39 13.63
N THR A 249 -7.99 7.50 13.37
CA THR A 249 -7.69 8.80 14.02
C THR A 249 -8.09 8.84 15.47
N LYS A 250 -9.21 8.17 15.82
CA LYS A 250 -9.80 8.21 17.17
C LYS A 250 -9.28 7.13 18.11
N ALA A 251 -8.82 6.01 17.57
CA ALA A 251 -8.23 4.97 18.38
C ALA A 251 -6.94 5.47 19.07
N ASP A 252 -6.70 5.00 20.28
CA ASP A 252 -5.48 5.35 21.03
C ASP A 252 -4.25 4.71 20.40
N ALA A 253 -4.38 3.52 19.80
CA ALA A 253 -3.34 2.90 18.99
C ALA A 253 -3.94 2.09 17.84
N VAL A 254 -3.11 1.86 16.81
CA VAL A 254 -3.42 0.94 15.72
C VAL A 254 -2.52 -0.28 15.83
N MET A 255 -3.11 -1.47 15.79
CA MET A 255 -2.39 -2.74 15.74
C MET A 255 -2.49 -3.32 14.34
N THR A 256 -1.34 -3.68 13.76
CA THR A 256 -1.29 -4.41 12.49
C THR A 256 -0.13 -5.40 12.52
N LEU A 257 -0.45 -6.68 12.45
CA LEU A 257 0.51 -7.77 12.67
C LEU A 257 0.55 -8.73 11.48
N THR A 258 1.71 -9.32 11.25
CA THR A 258 1.92 -10.36 10.24
C THR A 258 2.99 -11.36 10.69
N THR A 259 2.79 -12.63 10.39
CA THR A 259 3.80 -13.69 10.59
C THR A 259 4.79 -13.79 9.44
N ARG A 260 4.64 -12.98 8.37
CA ARG A 260 5.48 -13.01 7.16
C ARG A 260 6.54 -11.93 7.18
N ASP A 261 7.81 -12.36 7.05
CA ASP A 261 8.90 -11.43 6.78
C ASP A 261 8.78 -10.79 5.38
N HIS A 262 9.50 -9.70 5.18
CA HIS A 262 9.54 -8.91 3.94
C HIS A 262 8.17 -8.36 3.46
N THR A 263 7.16 -8.37 4.36
CA THR A 263 5.82 -7.83 4.11
C THR A 263 5.71 -6.43 4.72
N MET A 264 5.41 -5.44 3.89
CA MET A 264 5.12 -4.09 4.35
C MET A 264 3.63 -3.97 4.68
N LEU A 265 3.32 -3.49 5.88
CA LEU A 265 1.97 -3.37 6.39
C LEU A 265 1.41 -1.97 6.09
N ARG A 266 0.42 -1.93 5.22
CA ARG A 266 -0.21 -0.68 4.81
C ARG A 266 -0.95 0.02 5.96
N GLY A 267 -1.65 -0.74 6.80
CA GLY A 267 -2.35 -0.20 7.97
C GLY A 267 -1.44 0.59 8.92
N ALA A 268 -0.15 0.23 9.00
CA ALA A 268 0.83 0.99 9.78
C ALA A 268 1.10 2.37 9.17
N TYR A 269 1.25 2.48 7.85
CA TYR A 269 1.39 3.78 7.18
C TYR A 269 0.12 4.63 7.34
N GLU A 270 -1.04 4.03 7.13
CA GLU A 270 -2.32 4.71 7.30
C GLU A 270 -2.46 5.28 8.72
N ALA A 271 -2.10 4.53 9.75
CA ALA A 271 -2.07 4.99 11.13
C ALA A 271 -1.08 6.14 11.36
N VAL A 272 0.14 6.01 10.85
CA VAL A 272 1.18 7.06 10.97
C VAL A 272 0.71 8.35 10.32
N TYR A 273 0.09 8.30 9.13
CA TYR A 273 -0.44 9.50 8.47
C TYR A 273 -1.59 10.15 9.23
N GLN A 274 -2.37 9.37 9.99
CA GLN A 274 -3.38 9.92 10.93
C GLN A 274 -2.73 10.41 12.26
N GLY A 275 -1.45 10.16 12.46
CA GLY A 275 -0.74 10.51 13.69
C GLY A 275 -1.12 9.61 14.86
N THR A 276 -1.50 8.35 14.62
CA THR A 276 -1.88 7.38 15.64
C THR A 276 -0.73 6.40 15.85
N PRO A 277 -0.25 6.18 17.09
CA PRO A 277 0.84 5.27 17.39
C PRO A 277 0.47 3.84 17.05
N ILE A 278 1.49 3.01 16.78
CA ILE A 278 1.27 1.68 16.24
C ILE A 278 1.89 0.56 17.11
N ILE A 279 1.22 -0.60 17.12
CA ILE A 279 1.76 -1.88 17.59
C ILE A 279 1.93 -2.76 16.35
N ILE A 280 3.14 -3.22 16.09
CA ILE A 280 3.50 -3.85 14.81
C ILE A 280 4.45 -5.03 15.02
N SER A 281 4.45 -6.00 14.10
CA SER A 281 5.33 -7.16 14.17
C SER A 281 6.82 -6.79 14.10
N ASN A 282 7.65 -7.54 14.83
CA ASN A 282 9.07 -7.27 15.03
C ASN A 282 9.95 -7.79 13.87
N TRP A 283 9.57 -7.54 12.60
CA TRP A 283 10.41 -7.84 11.44
C TRP A 283 11.39 -6.70 11.15
N GLN A 284 12.60 -7.03 10.67
CA GLN A 284 13.64 -6.04 10.40
C GLN A 284 13.16 -4.95 9.44
N LEU A 285 12.39 -5.32 8.40
CA LEU A 285 11.80 -4.38 7.45
C LEU A 285 10.87 -3.37 8.16
N LEU A 286 10.05 -3.84 9.10
CA LEU A 286 9.09 -3.02 9.84
C LEU A 286 9.79 -2.14 10.89
N ARG A 287 10.82 -2.67 11.58
CA ARG A 287 11.66 -1.84 12.48
C ARG A 287 12.32 -0.68 11.75
N ASN A 288 12.85 -0.93 10.56
CA ASN A 288 13.48 0.11 9.76
C ASN A 288 12.47 1.17 9.26
N ALA A 289 11.25 0.74 8.93
CA ALA A 289 10.22 1.64 8.42
C ALA A 289 9.53 2.45 9.54
N PHE A 290 9.34 1.86 10.74
CA PHE A 290 8.57 2.41 11.84
C PHE A 290 9.38 2.42 13.15
N HIS A 291 10.48 3.17 13.16
CA HIS A 291 11.42 3.23 14.28
C HIS A 291 11.03 4.24 15.37
N GLN A 292 9.94 4.98 15.21
CA GLN A 292 9.41 5.98 16.17
C GLN A 292 7.88 5.86 16.24
N GLY A 293 7.32 6.08 17.44
CA GLY A 293 5.86 6.00 17.64
C GLY A 293 5.29 4.58 17.43
N ALA A 294 6.14 3.56 17.55
CA ALA A 294 5.82 2.16 17.32
C ALA A 294 6.33 1.27 18.45
N ILE A 295 5.57 0.25 18.82
CA ILE A 295 6.00 -0.87 19.64
C ILE A 295 6.06 -2.11 18.74
N HIS A 296 7.18 -2.83 18.79
CA HIS A 296 7.40 -4.02 17.99
C HIS A 296 7.21 -5.28 18.83
N THR A 297 6.36 -6.22 18.38
CA THR A 297 6.04 -7.47 19.06
C THR A 297 6.41 -8.68 18.21
N ASP A 298 6.76 -9.78 18.83
CA ASP A 298 7.00 -11.08 18.17
C ASP A 298 5.72 -11.82 17.76
N ASN A 299 4.56 -11.18 17.96
CA ASN A 299 3.23 -11.70 17.73
C ASN A 299 2.73 -12.74 18.75
N SER A 300 3.52 -13.11 19.76
CA SER A 300 3.02 -13.98 20.83
C SER A 300 2.00 -13.25 21.69
N LYS A 301 1.05 -13.98 22.25
CA LYS A 301 0.05 -13.44 23.19
C LYS A 301 0.68 -12.60 24.29
N ALA A 302 1.75 -13.08 24.92
CA ALA A 302 2.41 -12.39 26.02
C ALA A 302 3.02 -11.07 25.59
N GLU A 303 3.68 -11.02 24.44
CA GLU A 303 4.27 -9.82 23.88
C GLU A 303 3.20 -8.83 23.40
N ILE A 304 2.08 -9.30 22.85
CA ILE A 304 0.94 -8.44 22.49
C ILE A 304 0.37 -7.76 23.77
N VAL A 305 0.17 -8.53 24.85
CA VAL A 305 -0.29 -7.94 26.14
C VAL A 305 0.70 -6.91 26.67
N SER A 306 2.00 -7.24 26.66
CA SER A 306 3.06 -6.33 27.09
C SER A 306 3.07 -5.05 26.25
N ALA A 307 2.99 -5.16 24.93
CA ALA A 307 2.97 -4.02 24.01
C ALA A 307 1.75 -3.11 24.24
N VAL A 308 0.57 -3.69 24.50
CA VAL A 308 -0.63 -2.90 24.81
C VAL A 308 -0.48 -2.16 26.13
N ARG A 309 0.03 -2.81 27.18
CA ARG A 309 0.27 -2.17 28.48
C ARG A 309 1.33 -1.06 28.39
N GLU A 310 2.41 -1.30 27.68
CA GLU A 310 3.43 -0.30 27.40
C GLU A 310 2.83 0.91 26.68
N MET A 311 1.99 0.67 25.66
CA MET A 311 1.31 1.72 24.91
C MET A 311 0.36 2.55 25.81
N GLN A 312 -0.38 1.89 26.73
CA GLN A 312 -1.25 2.59 27.67
C GLN A 312 -0.45 3.50 28.65
N ILE A 313 0.67 2.99 29.18
CA ILE A 313 1.48 3.71 30.18
C ILE A 313 2.18 4.92 29.54
N HIS A 314 2.68 4.77 28.33
CA HIS A 314 3.50 5.78 27.65
C HIS A 314 2.84 6.38 26.42
N HIS A 315 1.50 6.39 26.37
CA HIS A 315 0.73 6.82 25.20
C HIS A 315 1.16 8.18 24.64
N ASP A 316 1.28 9.20 25.50
CA ASP A 316 1.65 10.57 25.09
C ASP A 316 3.03 10.61 24.41
N LEU A 317 3.99 9.81 24.91
CA LEU A 317 5.32 9.69 24.31
C LEU A 317 5.24 9.08 22.91
N TYR A 318 4.50 7.97 22.74
CA TYR A 318 4.31 7.34 21.46
C TYR A 318 3.54 8.22 20.48
N LYS A 319 2.53 8.96 20.99
CA LYS A 319 1.77 9.94 20.20
C LYS A 319 2.66 11.07 19.68
N ALA A 320 3.51 11.64 20.52
CA ALA A 320 4.45 12.68 20.10
C ALA A 320 5.48 12.15 19.08
N ASN A 321 5.94 10.92 19.25
CA ASN A 321 6.94 10.31 18.37
C ASN A 321 6.36 9.91 17.00
N VAL A 322 5.11 9.43 16.94
CA VAL A 322 4.48 9.12 15.65
C VAL A 322 4.24 10.37 14.80
N LEU A 323 3.97 11.52 15.43
CA LEU A 323 3.85 12.80 14.71
C LEU A 323 5.17 13.18 14.03
N LYS A 324 6.32 13.00 14.71
CA LYS A 324 7.66 13.21 14.10
C LYS A 324 7.91 12.22 12.95
N LEU A 325 7.51 10.96 13.14
CA LEU A 325 7.63 9.96 12.07
C LEU A 325 6.77 10.34 10.86
N ARG A 326 5.55 10.84 11.08
CA ARG A 326 4.65 11.31 10.03
C ARG A 326 5.27 12.39 9.16
N GLU A 327 5.85 13.43 9.77
CA GLU A 327 6.54 14.50 9.06
C GLU A 327 7.67 13.93 8.18
N LYS A 328 8.49 13.03 8.74
CA LYS A 328 9.55 12.36 8.00
C LYS A 328 9.02 11.53 6.82
N LYS A 329 7.87 10.85 6.99
CA LYS A 329 7.24 10.09 5.91
C LYS A 329 6.73 10.99 4.77
N TYR A 330 6.19 12.16 5.10
CA TYR A 330 5.84 13.16 4.07
C TYR A 330 7.08 13.65 3.30
N GLU A 331 8.18 13.97 3.99
CA GLU A 331 9.44 14.36 3.33
C GLU A 331 10.01 13.24 2.44
N GLU A 332 9.96 11.99 2.91
CA GLU A 332 10.39 10.82 2.13
C GLU A 332 9.53 10.67 0.85
N TRP A 333 8.22 10.86 0.96
CA TRP A 333 7.30 10.82 -0.17
C TRP A 333 7.61 11.93 -1.19
N GLU A 334 7.77 13.17 -0.77
CA GLU A 334 8.08 14.28 -1.68
C GLU A 334 9.37 14.02 -2.46
N LYS A 335 10.42 13.53 -1.80
CA LYS A 335 11.67 13.14 -2.47
C LYS A 335 11.49 11.99 -3.48
N GLN A 336 10.64 11.02 -3.16
CA GLN A 336 10.33 9.90 -4.07
C GLN A 336 9.50 10.38 -5.26
N LYS A 337 8.53 11.24 -5.03
CA LYS A 337 7.70 11.88 -6.06
C LYS A 337 8.56 12.69 -7.05
N GLU A 338 9.47 13.52 -6.55
CA GLU A 338 10.43 14.26 -7.38
C GLU A 338 11.29 13.34 -8.26
N ARG A 339 11.84 12.27 -7.67
CA ARG A 339 12.64 11.28 -8.43
C ARG A 339 11.84 10.62 -9.53
N LEU A 340 10.58 10.26 -9.24
CA LEU A 340 9.68 9.65 -10.20
C LEU A 340 9.38 10.62 -11.36
N PHE A 341 9.16 11.89 -11.06
CA PHE A 341 8.97 12.94 -12.07
C PHE A 341 10.20 13.11 -12.97
N VAL A 342 11.41 13.12 -12.39
CA VAL A 342 12.64 13.20 -13.18
C VAL A 342 12.77 12.00 -14.14
N LEU A 343 12.42 10.79 -13.68
CA LEU A 343 12.43 9.58 -14.52
C LEU A 343 11.42 9.67 -15.67
N ILE A 344 10.22 10.18 -15.42
CA ILE A 344 9.20 10.37 -16.45
C ILE A 344 9.69 11.36 -17.51
N LEU A 345 10.19 12.52 -17.10
CA LEU A 345 10.67 13.56 -18.01
C LEU A 345 11.91 13.16 -18.82
N SER A 346 12.78 12.31 -18.27
CA SER A 346 13.99 11.83 -18.98
C SER A 346 13.69 10.89 -20.14
N LYS A 347 12.45 10.39 -20.26
CA LYS A 347 12.01 9.44 -21.29
C LYS A 347 11.03 10.05 -22.30
N HIS A 348 10.65 11.31 -22.07
CA HIS A 348 9.88 12.17 -22.98
C HIS A 348 10.77 13.21 -23.66
#